data_cfeec7a8419f3acba59cc5cd7b32953e
#
_entry.id   cfeec7a8419f3acba59cc5cd7b32953e
#
_cell.length_a   1.000
_cell.length_b   1.000
_cell.length_c   1.000
_cell.angle_alpha   90.00
_cell.angle_beta   90.00
_cell.angle_gamma   90.00
#
_symmetry.space_group_name_H-M   'P 1'
#
loop_
_entity.id
_entity.type
_entity.pdbx_description
1 polymer ?
#
loop_
_entity_poly.entity_id
_entity_poly.type
_entity_poly.pdbx_seq_one_letter_code
_entity_poly.pdbx_strand_id
1 'polypeptide(L)'
;METTVARLTREDYEKAKRLLVQHASARDDVAACWQYGEVSQPGLSDLDVIVVIKDDAKPGVAEHMRKENFPELVRTAMAHANVIVVPESGAQGVFYWDDIRVSDMATGKAVPTPAVDSRSLRLAMLVDWSFERTYRLLRMRRTGLGNRRLALGMPKSYNYCLENFKALAPERDWSGADSLKREIQQLRDAWASLDETQQQRRLDLLFEQACETALSTLRGLHGFIDRCGAYPEWTGPAGELDFVFPDGMTLRFVDKLPAQLPSIDGKPVIPVPKRLLHHFAVYLRPDEALSKKLRASFKPSAENLLRERNFPGAYAEFLARRMSYCNGWFDFLKKAGFRYGLFKYGWYLNA
;
A
#
# COMPACT_ATOMS: atom_id res chain seq x y z
N MET A 1 19.55 -0.07 18.71
CA MET A 1 20.51 0.76 17.93
C MET A 1 19.69 1.76 17.14
N GLU A 2 19.63 3.01 17.59
CA GLU A 2 19.04 4.10 16.84
C GLU A 2 19.96 4.40 15.66
N THR A 3 19.53 4.06 14.47
CA THR A 3 20.19 4.53 13.25
C THR A 3 19.96 6.03 13.17
N THR A 4 20.97 6.79 13.52
CA THR A 4 21.04 8.23 13.19
C THR A 4 20.60 8.37 11.73
N VAL A 5 19.55 9.12 11.51
CA VAL A 5 19.03 9.36 10.15
C VAL A 5 20.18 9.95 9.34
N ALA A 6 20.70 9.19 8.40
CA ALA A 6 21.74 9.67 7.52
C ALA A 6 21.20 10.93 6.83
N ARG A 7 21.89 12.06 6.96
CA ARG A 7 21.54 13.32 6.29
C ARG A 7 21.88 13.20 4.80
N LEU A 8 21.10 12.40 4.08
CA LEU A 8 21.26 12.29 2.63
C LEU A 8 20.86 13.62 1.97
N THR A 9 21.73 14.09 1.11
CA THR A 9 21.49 15.26 0.26
C THR A 9 20.76 14.82 -1.03
N ARG A 10 20.26 15.76 -1.82
CA ARG A 10 19.68 15.46 -3.14
C ARG A 10 20.71 14.78 -4.06
N GLU A 11 21.97 15.21 -3.97
CA GLU A 11 23.06 14.62 -4.76
C GLU A 11 23.31 13.15 -4.38
N ASP A 12 23.20 12.81 -3.10
CA ASP A 12 23.31 11.42 -2.62
C ASP A 12 22.21 10.53 -3.23
N TYR A 13 20.98 11.03 -3.36
CA TYR A 13 19.91 10.28 -4.02
C TYR A 13 20.19 10.10 -5.53
N GLU A 14 20.68 11.12 -6.22
CA GLU A 14 21.05 10.99 -7.63
C GLU A 14 22.22 10.01 -7.82
N LYS A 15 23.18 10.01 -6.90
CA LYS A 15 24.27 9.02 -6.88
C LYS A 15 23.74 7.62 -6.59
N ALA A 16 22.82 7.48 -5.63
CA ALA A 16 22.20 6.20 -5.30
C ALA A 16 21.43 5.61 -6.51
N LYS A 17 20.70 6.44 -7.25
CA LYS A 17 20.02 6.02 -8.50
C LYS A 17 21.01 5.47 -9.53
N ARG A 18 22.11 6.21 -9.81
CA ARG A 18 23.14 5.73 -10.74
C ARG A 18 23.75 4.40 -10.31
N LEU A 19 24.08 4.26 -9.03
CA LEU A 19 24.65 3.02 -8.50
C LEU A 19 23.66 1.86 -8.57
N LEU A 20 22.36 2.12 -8.34
CA LEU A 20 21.32 1.09 -8.47
C LEU A 20 21.17 0.64 -9.91
N VAL A 21 21.11 1.58 -10.86
CA VAL A 21 21.04 1.25 -12.28
C VAL A 21 22.27 0.46 -12.71
N GLN A 22 23.48 0.87 -12.30
CA GLN A 22 24.70 0.13 -12.58
C GLN A 22 24.66 -1.30 -12.03
N HIS A 23 24.21 -1.48 -10.79
CA HIS A 23 24.07 -2.79 -10.17
C HIS A 23 23.05 -3.65 -10.92
N ALA A 24 21.87 -3.10 -11.20
CA ALA A 24 20.80 -3.81 -11.88
C ALA A 24 21.20 -4.22 -13.30
N SER A 25 21.84 -3.30 -14.06
CA SER A 25 22.29 -3.55 -15.45
C SER A 25 23.49 -4.48 -15.58
N ALA A 26 24.08 -4.93 -14.46
CA ALA A 26 25.05 -6.02 -14.49
C ALA A 26 24.44 -7.37 -14.92
N ARG A 27 23.11 -7.43 -15.05
CA ARG A 27 22.37 -8.58 -15.53
C ARG A 27 21.59 -8.25 -16.80
N ASP A 28 21.75 -9.09 -17.82
CA ASP A 28 21.07 -8.93 -19.11
C ASP A 28 19.55 -9.12 -19.04
N ASP A 29 19.04 -9.76 -17.96
CA ASP A 29 17.63 -10.00 -17.75
C ASP A 29 16.89 -8.82 -17.06
N VAL A 30 17.60 -7.76 -16.67
CA VAL A 30 16.99 -6.49 -16.24
C VAL A 30 16.70 -5.62 -17.47
N ALA A 31 15.42 -5.29 -17.66
CA ALA A 31 14.96 -4.52 -18.79
C ALA A 31 14.95 -3.00 -18.52
N ALA A 32 14.54 -2.58 -17.30
CA ALA A 32 14.51 -1.17 -16.91
C ALA A 32 14.56 -1.00 -15.39
N CYS A 33 14.95 0.21 -14.96
CA CYS A 33 14.81 0.67 -13.59
C CYS A 33 14.03 1.98 -13.59
N TRP A 34 12.97 2.04 -12.83
CA TRP A 34 12.14 3.23 -12.72
C TRP A 34 12.08 3.73 -11.27
N GLN A 35 12.10 5.03 -11.11
CA GLN A 35 11.77 5.66 -9.85
C GLN A 35 10.25 5.68 -9.68
N TYR A 36 9.78 5.29 -8.51
CA TYR A 36 8.38 5.30 -8.13
C TYR A 36 8.14 6.40 -7.09
N GLY A 37 7.38 7.42 -7.46
CA GLY A 37 7.20 8.61 -6.64
C GLY A 37 8.36 9.60 -6.73
N GLU A 38 8.47 10.46 -5.73
CA GLU A 38 9.44 11.54 -5.67
C GLU A 38 10.18 11.59 -4.33
N VAL A 39 11.47 11.88 -4.38
CA VAL A 39 12.25 12.26 -3.20
C VAL A 39 11.98 13.75 -2.91
N SER A 40 10.86 14.02 -2.25
CA SER A 40 10.43 15.40 -1.95
C SER A 40 11.29 16.06 -0.87
N GLN A 41 11.75 15.29 0.11
CA GLN A 41 12.59 15.77 1.21
C GLN A 41 13.77 14.80 1.42
N PRO A 42 14.99 15.19 0.95
CA PRO A 42 16.19 14.39 1.18
C PRO A 42 16.41 14.10 2.67
N GLY A 43 16.86 12.89 2.97
CA GLY A 43 17.01 12.41 4.35
C GLY A 43 15.74 11.88 5.02
N LEU A 44 14.56 12.29 4.59
CA LEU A 44 13.27 11.80 5.10
C LEU A 44 12.53 10.91 4.10
N SER A 45 12.59 11.24 2.82
CA SER A 45 11.95 10.45 1.77
C SER A 45 12.73 9.17 1.50
N ASP A 46 12.01 8.09 1.16
CA ASP A 46 12.60 6.88 0.64
C ASP A 46 12.83 7.00 -0.87
N LEU A 47 13.80 6.28 -1.39
CA LEU A 47 13.93 6.00 -2.80
C LEU A 47 13.16 4.72 -3.10
N ASP A 48 11.94 4.85 -3.59
CA ASP A 48 11.16 3.72 -4.07
C ASP A 48 11.51 3.43 -5.53
N VAL A 49 11.72 2.15 -5.85
CA VAL A 49 12.23 1.71 -7.15
C VAL A 49 11.41 0.55 -7.69
N ILE A 50 11.10 0.62 -8.97
CA ILE A 50 10.58 -0.50 -9.76
C ILE A 50 11.71 -1.00 -10.66
N VAL A 51 11.97 -2.31 -10.61
CA VAL A 51 12.86 -2.99 -11.57
C VAL A 51 12.01 -3.85 -12.49
N VAL A 52 12.10 -3.56 -13.77
CA VAL A 52 11.44 -4.33 -14.82
C VAL A 52 12.38 -5.45 -15.26
N ILE A 53 11.90 -6.67 -15.20
CA ILE A 53 12.68 -7.86 -15.54
C ILE A 53 12.07 -8.53 -16.77
N LYS A 54 12.91 -9.01 -17.70
CA LYS A 54 12.46 -9.74 -18.87
C LYS A 54 11.69 -11.01 -18.48
N ASP A 55 10.70 -11.38 -19.26
CA ASP A 55 9.80 -12.50 -18.94
C ASP A 55 10.50 -13.87 -18.93
N ASP A 56 11.64 -13.98 -19.61
CA ASP A 56 12.51 -15.16 -19.68
C ASP A 56 13.68 -15.12 -18.69
N ALA A 57 13.61 -14.26 -17.68
CA ALA A 57 14.65 -14.09 -16.68
C ALA A 57 15.07 -15.40 -16.04
N LYS A 58 16.38 -15.58 -15.88
CA LYS A 58 16.99 -16.79 -15.34
C LYS A 58 16.92 -16.84 -13.80
N PRO A 59 16.97 -18.04 -13.20
CA PRO A 59 17.17 -18.17 -11.77
C PRO A 59 18.39 -17.36 -11.28
N GLY A 60 18.28 -16.75 -10.09
CA GLY A 60 19.32 -15.90 -9.51
C GLY A 60 19.08 -14.41 -9.66
N VAL A 61 18.16 -13.97 -10.53
CA VAL A 61 17.76 -12.55 -10.58
C VAL A 61 17.17 -12.10 -9.25
N ALA A 62 16.38 -12.95 -8.58
CA ALA A 62 15.81 -12.66 -7.28
C ALA A 62 16.89 -12.41 -6.21
N GLU A 63 17.95 -13.23 -6.20
CA GLU A 63 19.07 -13.04 -5.27
C GLU A 63 19.83 -11.77 -5.58
N HIS A 64 20.11 -11.48 -6.85
CA HIS A 64 20.80 -10.27 -7.27
C HIS A 64 20.02 -8.99 -6.87
N MET A 65 18.68 -9.03 -6.93
CA MET A 65 17.80 -7.91 -6.57
C MET A 65 17.48 -7.82 -5.08
N ARG A 66 18.11 -8.61 -4.23
CA ARG A 66 17.97 -8.44 -2.78
C ARG A 66 18.63 -7.13 -2.34
N LYS A 67 17.94 -6.42 -1.47
CA LYS A 67 18.42 -5.13 -0.93
C LYS A 67 19.81 -5.23 -0.30
N GLU A 68 20.11 -6.34 0.34
CA GLU A 68 21.40 -6.60 1.00
C GLU A 68 22.57 -6.57 0.02
N ASN A 69 22.33 -6.87 -1.25
CA ASN A 69 23.34 -6.91 -2.31
C ASN A 69 23.57 -5.55 -2.97
N PHE A 70 22.75 -4.55 -2.66
CA PHE A 70 22.95 -3.21 -3.20
C PHE A 70 24.09 -2.46 -2.49
N PRO A 71 24.74 -1.51 -3.19
CA PRO A 71 25.69 -0.59 -2.56
C PRO A 71 25.09 0.10 -1.33
N GLU A 72 25.90 0.39 -0.32
CA GLU A 72 25.46 0.95 0.96
C GLU A 72 24.64 2.23 0.80
N LEU A 73 25.07 3.14 -0.08
CA LEU A 73 24.34 4.38 -0.35
C LEU A 73 22.92 4.11 -0.90
N VAL A 74 22.77 3.10 -1.76
CA VAL A 74 21.45 2.67 -2.29
C VAL A 74 20.57 2.15 -1.16
N ARG A 75 21.10 1.26 -0.32
CA ARG A 75 20.37 0.71 0.83
C ARG A 75 19.91 1.80 1.80
N THR A 76 20.79 2.79 2.04
CA THR A 76 20.50 3.94 2.91
C THR A 76 19.41 4.83 2.31
N ALA A 77 19.49 5.12 1.01
CA ALA A 77 18.49 5.93 0.29
C ALA A 77 17.12 5.23 0.24
N MET A 78 17.09 3.91 0.02
CA MET A 78 15.86 3.11 0.03
C MET A 78 15.25 2.97 1.43
N ALA A 79 16.00 3.22 2.47
CA ALA A 79 15.59 3.11 3.88
C ALA A 79 14.91 1.75 4.19
N HIS A 80 13.60 1.74 4.43
CA HIS A 80 12.84 0.52 4.67
C HIS A 80 12.18 -0.05 3.40
N ALA A 81 12.24 0.68 2.28
CA ALA A 81 11.67 0.22 1.02
C ALA A 81 12.42 -0.99 0.45
N ASN A 82 11.70 -1.85 -0.22
CA ASN A 82 12.25 -2.91 -1.06
C ASN A 82 12.06 -2.53 -2.53
N VAL A 83 12.83 -3.16 -3.40
CA VAL A 83 12.62 -3.04 -4.85
C VAL A 83 11.28 -3.69 -5.20
N ILE A 84 10.47 -2.96 -5.99
CA ILE A 84 9.28 -3.51 -6.63
C ILE A 84 9.75 -4.16 -7.94
N VAL A 85 9.57 -5.46 -8.09
CA VAL A 85 9.95 -6.18 -9.31
C VAL A 85 8.71 -6.51 -10.11
N VAL A 86 8.74 -6.23 -11.41
CA VAL A 86 7.63 -6.54 -12.32
C VAL A 86 8.16 -7.20 -13.60
N PRO A 87 7.40 -8.13 -14.22
CA PRO A 87 7.75 -8.65 -15.54
C PRO A 87 7.57 -7.59 -16.63
N GLU A 88 8.36 -7.66 -17.69
CA GLU A 88 8.29 -6.70 -18.79
C GLU A 88 6.90 -6.68 -19.44
N SER A 89 6.31 -7.84 -19.69
CA SER A 89 4.95 -7.97 -20.23
C SER A 89 3.84 -7.41 -19.32
N GLY A 90 4.10 -7.38 -18.01
CA GLY A 90 3.16 -6.89 -16.99
C GLY A 90 3.50 -5.51 -16.43
N ALA A 91 4.54 -4.84 -16.95
CA ALA A 91 5.06 -3.60 -16.36
C ALA A 91 4.04 -2.44 -16.33
N GLN A 92 3.17 -2.35 -17.32
CA GLN A 92 2.07 -1.38 -17.33
C GLN A 92 1.06 -1.59 -16.19
N GLY A 93 1.04 -2.75 -15.56
CA GLY A 93 0.14 -3.07 -14.46
C GLY A 93 0.38 -2.21 -13.21
N VAL A 94 1.56 -1.58 -13.06
CA VAL A 94 1.87 -0.68 -11.94
C VAL A 94 0.87 0.48 -11.86
N PHE A 95 0.35 0.95 -12.98
CA PHE A 95 -0.62 2.04 -13.07
C PHE A 95 -2.05 1.63 -12.68
N TYR A 96 -2.32 0.36 -12.50
CA TYR A 96 -3.58 -0.13 -11.95
C TYR A 96 -3.57 -0.22 -10.42
N TRP A 97 -2.40 0.06 -9.78
CA TRP A 97 -2.24 0.00 -8.33
C TRP A 97 -2.18 1.36 -7.68
N ASP A 98 -1.60 2.33 -8.38
CA ASP A 98 -1.34 3.64 -7.81
C ASP A 98 -1.30 4.70 -8.91
N ASP A 99 -1.66 5.94 -8.59
CA ASP A 99 -1.56 7.10 -9.46
C ASP A 99 -0.22 7.87 -9.25
N ILE A 100 0.74 7.24 -8.56
CA ILE A 100 2.04 7.83 -8.30
C ILE A 100 2.85 7.93 -9.61
N ARG A 101 3.54 9.04 -9.74
CA ARG A 101 4.43 9.28 -10.86
C ARG A 101 5.53 8.23 -10.94
N VAL A 102 5.72 7.68 -12.13
CA VAL A 102 6.83 6.78 -12.46
C VAL A 102 7.72 7.48 -13.48
N SER A 103 9.03 7.42 -13.30
CA SER A 103 10.02 7.99 -14.22
C SER A 103 11.19 7.04 -14.44
N ASP A 104 11.72 7.00 -15.68
CA ASP A 104 12.90 6.21 -16.00
C ASP A 104 14.14 6.72 -15.24
N MET A 105 14.95 5.79 -14.75
CA MET A 105 16.22 6.07 -14.05
C MET A 105 17.41 5.98 -15.02
N ALA A 106 17.27 6.57 -16.20
CA ALA A 106 18.32 6.59 -17.24
C ALA A 106 18.66 5.22 -17.85
N THR A 107 17.69 4.31 -17.87
CA THR A 107 17.82 3.02 -18.60
C THR A 107 17.47 3.17 -20.09
N GLY A 108 16.90 4.32 -20.49
CA GLY A 108 16.49 4.60 -21.86
C GLY A 108 15.22 3.89 -22.31
N LYS A 109 14.55 3.16 -21.41
CA LYS A 109 13.25 2.54 -21.68
C LYS A 109 12.10 3.44 -21.28
N ALA A 110 11.22 3.72 -22.23
CA ALA A 110 10.03 4.51 -21.98
C ALA A 110 9.15 3.86 -20.92
N VAL A 111 8.67 4.68 -19.97
CA VAL A 111 7.66 4.27 -19.01
C VAL A 111 6.32 4.20 -19.75
N PRO A 112 5.62 3.06 -19.75
CA PRO A 112 4.32 2.95 -20.40
C PRO A 112 3.30 3.90 -19.75
N THR A 113 2.37 4.43 -20.53
CA THR A 113 1.29 5.30 -20.02
C THR A 113 -0.06 4.73 -20.44
N PRO A 114 -0.55 3.68 -19.77
CA PRO A 114 -1.85 3.12 -20.10
C PRO A 114 -2.97 4.08 -19.70
N ALA A 115 -4.05 4.06 -20.48
CA ALA A 115 -5.28 4.73 -20.10
C ALA A 115 -5.94 3.92 -18.96
N VAL A 116 -5.93 4.47 -17.76
CA VAL A 116 -6.56 3.88 -16.57
C VAL A 116 -7.73 4.77 -16.14
N ASP A 117 -8.88 4.17 -15.86
CA ASP A 117 -10.00 4.93 -15.30
C ASP A 117 -9.61 5.45 -13.90
N SER A 118 -9.42 6.76 -13.81
CA SER A 118 -8.94 7.42 -12.60
C SER A 118 -9.91 7.28 -11.42
N ARG A 119 -11.23 7.21 -11.67
CA ARG A 119 -12.23 7.02 -10.60
C ARG A 119 -12.13 5.62 -10.01
N SER A 120 -12.07 4.59 -10.86
CA SER A 120 -11.92 3.21 -10.44
C SER A 120 -10.60 2.98 -9.70
N LEU A 121 -9.50 3.56 -10.19
CA LEU A 121 -8.20 3.51 -9.53
C LEU A 121 -8.28 4.12 -8.12
N ARG A 122 -8.80 5.35 -7.99
CA ARG A 122 -8.94 6.03 -6.70
C ARG A 122 -9.84 5.27 -5.72
N LEU A 123 -10.93 4.68 -6.22
CA LEU A 123 -11.81 3.86 -5.39
C LEU A 123 -11.10 2.60 -4.89
N ALA A 124 -10.39 1.90 -5.75
CA ALA A 124 -9.62 0.73 -5.36
C ALA A 124 -8.50 1.07 -4.36
N MET A 125 -7.76 2.14 -4.62
CA MET A 125 -6.73 2.65 -3.69
C MET A 125 -7.33 3.05 -2.33
N LEU A 126 -8.47 3.74 -2.34
CA LEU A 126 -9.16 4.12 -1.12
C LEU A 126 -9.53 2.90 -0.28
N VAL A 127 -10.07 1.86 -0.89
CA VAL A 127 -10.45 0.62 -0.20
C VAL A 127 -9.22 -0.13 0.29
N ASP A 128 -8.23 -0.33 -0.58
CA ASP A 128 -7.01 -1.07 -0.22
C ASP A 128 -6.27 -0.43 0.96
N TRP A 129 -6.21 0.88 0.99
CA TRP A 129 -5.31 1.59 1.90
C TRP A 129 -5.97 2.08 3.18
N SER A 130 -7.27 2.40 3.16
CA SER A 130 -7.93 2.98 4.32
C SER A 130 -7.89 2.06 5.54
N PHE A 131 -8.17 0.78 5.36
CA PHE A 131 -8.23 -0.17 6.46
C PHE A 131 -6.84 -0.54 6.96
N GLU A 132 -5.94 -0.86 6.05
CA GLU A 132 -4.57 -1.26 6.36
C GLU A 132 -3.82 -0.14 7.08
N ARG A 133 -3.90 1.09 6.58
CA ARG A 133 -3.16 2.21 7.15
C ARG A 133 -3.77 2.73 8.44
N THR A 134 -5.10 2.69 8.56
CA THR A 134 -5.76 2.96 9.85
C THR A 134 -5.27 1.98 10.91
N TYR A 135 -5.23 0.69 10.57
CA TYR A 135 -4.73 -0.31 11.51
C TYR A 135 -3.27 -0.04 11.91
N ARG A 136 -2.40 0.27 10.94
CA ARG A 136 -0.98 0.58 11.24
C ARG A 136 -0.82 1.80 12.14
N LEU A 137 -1.58 2.86 11.92
CA LEU A 137 -1.60 4.04 12.78
C LEU A 137 -1.99 3.66 14.21
N LEU A 138 -3.12 2.95 14.38
CA LEU A 138 -3.59 2.52 15.70
C LEU A 138 -2.60 1.59 16.40
N ARG A 139 -2.00 0.66 15.64
CA ARG A 139 -0.96 -0.23 16.17
C ARG A 139 0.26 0.54 16.64
N MET A 140 0.81 1.44 15.82
CA MET A 140 2.01 2.22 16.18
C MET A 140 1.73 3.12 17.39
N ARG A 141 0.57 3.78 17.45
CA ARG A 141 0.17 4.56 18.63
C ARG A 141 0.19 3.71 19.90
N ARG A 142 -0.25 2.46 19.84
CA ARG A 142 -0.35 1.56 20.99
C ARG A 142 0.98 0.94 21.40
N THR A 143 1.80 0.50 20.42
CA THR A 143 3.04 -0.23 20.68
C THR A 143 4.25 0.68 20.82
N GLY A 144 4.05 1.99 20.68
CA GLY A 144 5.11 2.98 20.58
C GLY A 144 5.57 3.19 19.14
N LEU A 145 6.10 4.37 18.85
CA LEU A 145 6.40 4.79 17.48
C LEU A 145 7.67 4.14 16.91
N GLY A 146 8.52 3.53 17.75
CA GLY A 146 9.72 2.85 17.30
C GLY A 146 10.66 3.76 16.51
N ASN A 147 10.94 3.42 15.25
CA ASN A 147 11.76 4.25 14.37
C ASN A 147 11.01 5.54 13.98
N ARG A 148 11.51 6.69 14.45
CA ARG A 148 10.87 8.01 14.25
C ARG A 148 10.68 8.39 12.78
N ARG A 149 11.62 8.04 11.89
CA ARG A 149 11.48 8.30 10.45
C ARG A 149 10.32 7.50 9.85
N LEU A 150 10.24 6.22 10.18
CA LEU A 150 9.11 5.37 9.77
C LEU A 150 7.80 5.90 10.35
N ALA A 151 7.80 6.30 11.61
CA ALA A 151 6.65 6.91 12.26
C ALA A 151 6.19 8.17 11.52
N LEU A 152 7.09 9.07 11.17
CA LEU A 152 6.76 10.29 10.40
C LEU A 152 6.19 9.96 9.00
N GLY A 153 6.59 8.84 8.41
CA GLY A 153 6.07 8.36 7.12
C GLY A 153 4.62 7.85 7.17
N MET A 154 4.16 7.35 8.31
CA MET A 154 2.83 6.73 8.41
C MET A 154 1.66 7.70 8.24
N PRO A 155 1.59 8.86 8.96
CA PRO A 155 0.57 9.87 8.71
C PRO A 155 0.61 10.39 7.27
N LYS A 156 1.81 10.62 6.69
CA LYS A 156 1.95 10.99 5.28
C LYS A 156 1.36 9.92 4.36
N SER A 157 1.64 8.66 4.62
CA SER A 157 1.10 7.54 3.85
C SER A 157 -0.43 7.46 3.96
N TYR A 158 -0.99 7.76 5.14
CA TYR A 158 -2.44 7.83 5.34
C TYR A 158 -3.07 9.00 4.58
N ASN A 159 -2.37 10.11 4.42
CA ASN A 159 -2.88 11.28 3.68
C ASN A 159 -3.25 10.93 2.22
N TYR A 160 -2.60 9.95 1.58
CA TYR A 160 -3.00 9.47 0.25
C TYR A 160 -4.41 8.86 0.25
N CYS A 161 -4.84 8.21 1.34
CA CYS A 161 -6.22 7.73 1.48
C CYS A 161 -7.20 8.90 1.50
N LEU A 162 -6.85 9.97 2.24
CA LEU A 162 -7.66 11.17 2.35
C LEU A 162 -7.79 11.90 1.02
N GLU A 163 -6.71 12.04 0.27
CA GLU A 163 -6.72 12.66 -1.07
C GLU A 163 -7.59 11.89 -2.05
N ASN A 164 -7.49 10.55 -2.06
CA ASN A 164 -8.34 9.71 -2.89
C ASN A 164 -9.82 9.82 -2.48
N PHE A 165 -10.10 9.86 -1.20
CA PHE A 165 -11.47 10.00 -0.72
C PHE A 165 -12.03 11.40 -1.02
N LYS A 166 -11.24 12.45 -0.83
CA LYS A 166 -11.60 13.83 -1.18
C LYS A 166 -11.93 13.97 -2.66
N ALA A 167 -11.17 13.33 -3.54
CA ALA A 167 -11.44 13.32 -4.98
C ALA A 167 -12.71 12.57 -5.36
N LEU A 168 -13.13 11.56 -4.58
CA LEU A 168 -14.34 10.78 -4.81
C LEU A 168 -15.60 11.38 -4.17
N ALA A 169 -15.46 12.17 -3.11
CA ALA A 169 -16.53 12.78 -2.34
C ALA A 169 -16.17 14.23 -1.93
N PRO A 170 -16.00 15.14 -2.91
CA PRO A 170 -15.53 16.52 -2.65
C PRO A 170 -16.50 17.34 -1.82
N GLU A 171 -17.77 16.97 -1.77
CA GLU A 171 -18.83 17.67 -1.05
C GLU A 171 -18.76 17.54 0.48
N ARG A 172 -17.89 16.67 0.98
CA ARG A 172 -17.74 16.46 2.43
C ARG A 172 -16.90 17.56 3.07
N ASP A 173 -17.04 17.73 4.40
CA ASP A 173 -16.10 18.51 5.17
C ASP A 173 -14.73 17.81 5.27
N TRP A 174 -13.72 18.47 4.71
CA TRP A 174 -12.33 18.00 4.69
C TRP A 174 -11.40 18.81 5.58
N SER A 175 -11.93 19.72 6.39
CA SER A 175 -11.13 20.63 7.24
C SER A 175 -10.14 19.88 8.15
N GLY A 176 -10.56 18.77 8.76
CA GLY A 176 -9.69 17.92 9.58
C GLY A 176 -8.57 17.25 8.78
N ALA A 177 -8.87 16.77 7.56
CA ALA A 177 -7.86 16.18 6.68
C ALA A 177 -6.85 17.22 6.17
N ASP A 178 -7.34 18.39 5.79
CA ASP A 178 -6.48 19.51 5.35
C ASP A 178 -5.61 20.04 6.51
N SER A 179 -6.12 20.02 7.75
CA SER A 179 -5.32 20.32 8.95
C SER A 179 -4.22 19.28 9.13
N LEU A 180 -4.56 18.00 9.12
CA LEU A 180 -3.57 16.92 9.25
C LEU A 180 -2.47 17.03 8.18
N LYS A 181 -2.83 17.30 6.92
CA LYS A 181 -1.87 17.50 5.83
C LYS A 181 -0.88 18.63 6.11
N ARG A 182 -1.38 19.77 6.61
CA ARG A 182 -0.52 20.91 6.99
C ARG A 182 0.42 20.57 8.13
N GLU A 183 -0.05 19.89 9.16
CA GLU A 183 0.76 19.47 10.31
C GLU A 183 1.86 18.48 9.89
N ILE A 184 1.54 17.51 9.02
CA ILE A 184 2.52 16.60 8.44
C ILE A 184 3.62 17.37 7.72
N GLN A 185 3.24 18.34 6.86
CA GLN A 185 4.20 19.12 6.09
C GLN A 185 5.08 19.98 7.01
N GLN A 186 4.48 20.69 7.94
CA GLN A 186 5.21 21.53 8.90
C GLN A 186 6.19 20.73 9.77
N LEU A 187 5.79 19.55 10.25
CA LEU A 187 6.69 18.69 11.02
C LEU A 187 7.85 18.18 10.16
N ARG A 188 7.56 17.78 8.92
CA ARG A 188 8.60 17.31 7.99
C ARG A 188 9.60 18.42 7.64
N ASP A 189 9.14 19.64 7.41
CA ASP A 189 10.00 20.79 7.09
C ASP A 189 10.89 21.17 8.28
N ALA A 190 10.35 21.10 9.48
CA ALA A 190 11.09 21.41 10.71
C ALA A 190 11.99 20.26 11.20
N TRP A 191 11.86 19.03 10.67
CA TRP A 191 12.41 17.80 11.26
C TRP A 191 13.90 17.89 11.62
N ALA A 192 14.71 18.38 10.69
CA ALA A 192 16.15 18.46 10.86
C ALA A 192 16.62 19.51 11.90
N SER A 193 15.76 20.48 12.24
CA SER A 193 16.04 21.52 13.23
C SER A 193 15.57 21.18 14.65
N LEU A 194 14.79 20.09 14.81
CA LEU A 194 14.27 19.64 16.08
C LEU A 194 15.25 18.65 16.76
N ASP A 195 15.41 18.78 18.07
CA ASP A 195 16.04 17.75 18.88
C ASP A 195 15.11 16.51 19.02
N GLU A 196 15.66 15.43 19.56
CA GLU A 196 14.96 14.15 19.68
C GLU A 196 13.70 14.22 20.54
N THR A 197 13.71 14.99 21.61
CA THR A 197 12.58 15.16 22.52
C THR A 197 11.44 15.94 21.81
N GLN A 198 11.81 16.99 21.10
CA GLN A 198 10.87 17.78 20.30
C GLN A 198 10.27 16.95 19.15
N GLN A 199 11.11 16.15 18.45
CA GLN A 199 10.65 15.23 17.42
C GLN A 199 9.62 14.25 17.98
N GLN A 200 9.93 13.60 19.12
CA GLN A 200 9.03 12.63 19.73
C GLN A 200 7.70 13.28 20.13
N ARG A 201 7.74 14.40 20.86
CA ARG A 201 6.53 15.11 21.30
C ARG A 201 5.64 15.52 20.13
N ARG A 202 6.23 16.01 19.05
CA ARG A 202 5.46 16.44 17.86
C ARG A 202 4.91 15.24 17.08
N LEU A 203 5.63 14.12 17.04
CA LEU A 203 5.12 12.87 16.47
C LEU A 203 3.92 12.35 17.25
N ASP A 204 3.99 12.35 18.58
CA ASP A 204 2.88 11.86 19.42
C ASP A 204 1.60 12.66 19.14
N LEU A 205 1.68 13.99 19.09
CA LEU A 205 0.54 14.86 18.74
C LEU A 205 0.02 14.60 17.32
N LEU A 206 0.93 14.45 16.35
CA LEU A 206 0.56 14.15 14.97
C LEU A 206 -0.14 12.78 14.86
N PHE A 207 0.31 11.77 15.60
CA PHE A 207 -0.32 10.46 15.62
C PHE A 207 -1.71 10.48 16.26
N GLU A 208 -1.92 11.25 17.32
CA GLU A 208 -3.25 11.45 17.89
C GLU A 208 -4.21 12.02 16.85
N GLN A 209 -3.85 13.12 16.22
CA GLN A 209 -4.65 13.75 15.17
C GLN A 209 -4.88 12.78 13.98
N ALA A 210 -3.85 12.06 13.54
CA ALA A 210 -3.96 11.09 12.44
C ALA A 210 -4.93 9.94 12.78
N CYS A 211 -4.88 9.42 14.01
CA CYS A 211 -5.79 8.37 14.45
C CYS A 211 -7.24 8.87 14.51
N GLU A 212 -7.49 10.05 15.06
CA GLU A 212 -8.83 10.66 15.11
C GLU A 212 -9.38 10.90 13.69
N THR A 213 -8.55 11.45 12.80
CA THR A 213 -8.92 11.64 11.39
C THR A 213 -9.22 10.31 10.72
N ALA A 214 -8.42 9.26 10.97
CA ALA A 214 -8.62 7.93 10.41
C ALA A 214 -9.95 7.31 10.86
N LEU A 215 -10.29 7.42 12.13
CA LEU A 215 -11.57 6.91 12.68
C LEU A 215 -12.77 7.66 12.11
N SER A 216 -12.68 8.99 11.99
CA SER A 216 -13.72 9.80 11.35
C SER A 216 -13.87 9.45 9.86
N THR A 217 -12.77 9.21 9.17
CA THR A 217 -12.76 8.81 7.75
C THR A 217 -13.39 7.45 7.55
N LEU A 218 -13.11 6.47 8.41
CA LEU A 218 -13.75 5.15 8.34
C LEU A 218 -15.28 5.24 8.46
N ARG A 219 -15.79 6.06 9.37
CA ARG A 219 -17.24 6.30 9.48
C ARG A 219 -17.82 6.86 8.19
N GLY A 220 -17.14 7.83 7.60
CA GLY A 220 -17.55 8.39 6.32
C GLY A 220 -17.46 7.42 5.15
N LEU A 221 -16.44 6.54 5.16
CA LEU A 221 -16.25 5.52 4.15
C LEU A 221 -17.38 4.49 4.13
N HIS A 222 -17.87 4.04 5.29
CA HIS A 222 -19.02 3.15 5.37
C HIS A 222 -20.22 3.72 4.60
N GLY A 223 -20.65 4.93 4.94
CA GLY A 223 -21.78 5.56 4.25
C GLY A 223 -21.50 5.89 2.77
N PHE A 224 -20.23 6.13 2.40
CA PHE A 224 -19.85 6.33 1.01
C PHE A 224 -19.98 5.03 0.20
N ILE A 225 -19.47 3.91 0.70
CA ILE A 225 -19.53 2.60 0.03
C ILE A 225 -20.96 2.16 -0.20
N ASP A 226 -21.87 2.41 0.75
CA ASP A 226 -23.29 2.10 0.61
C ASP A 226 -23.94 2.86 -0.55
N ARG A 227 -23.47 4.07 -0.85
CA ARG A 227 -24.04 4.93 -1.90
C ARG A 227 -23.28 4.95 -3.22
N CYS A 228 -22.04 4.48 -3.27
CA CYS A 228 -21.19 4.66 -4.45
C CYS A 228 -21.62 3.82 -5.66
N GLY A 229 -22.45 2.79 -5.45
CA GLY A 229 -22.96 1.92 -6.51
C GLY A 229 -21.92 1.04 -7.22
N ALA A 230 -20.66 1.05 -6.73
CA ALA A 230 -19.57 0.28 -7.34
C ALA A 230 -19.44 -1.15 -6.78
N TYR A 231 -20.14 -1.45 -5.69
CA TYR A 231 -20.10 -2.75 -5.03
C TYR A 231 -21.49 -3.39 -5.03
N PRO A 232 -21.57 -4.72 -5.33
CA PRO A 232 -22.84 -5.43 -5.27
C PRO A 232 -23.39 -5.45 -3.85
N GLU A 233 -24.68 -5.67 -3.70
CA GLU A 233 -25.29 -5.89 -2.39
C GLU A 233 -24.77 -7.16 -1.76
N TRP A 234 -24.68 -7.13 -0.41
CA TRP A 234 -24.32 -8.32 0.34
C TRP A 234 -25.52 -9.26 0.44
N THR A 235 -25.40 -10.45 -0.12
CA THR A 235 -26.42 -11.52 -0.11
C THR A 235 -25.96 -12.75 0.70
N GLY A 236 -24.81 -12.65 1.34
CA GLY A 236 -24.20 -13.74 2.12
C GLY A 236 -24.73 -13.86 3.56
N PRO A 237 -24.05 -14.63 4.41
CA PRO A 237 -24.46 -14.88 5.77
C PRO A 237 -24.65 -13.60 6.59
N ALA A 238 -25.68 -13.61 7.46
CA ALA A 238 -25.85 -12.61 8.50
C ALA A 238 -24.77 -12.75 9.59
N GLY A 239 -24.58 -11.68 10.37
CA GLY A 239 -23.60 -11.66 11.47
C GLY A 239 -22.21 -11.13 11.04
N GLU A 240 -21.32 -11.02 12.01
CA GLU A 240 -19.95 -10.52 11.81
C GLU A 240 -19.05 -11.63 11.26
N LEU A 241 -18.06 -11.25 10.43
CA LEU A 241 -17.07 -12.17 9.87
C LEU A 241 -15.69 -11.59 10.14
N ASP A 242 -14.88 -12.29 10.90
CA ASP A 242 -13.53 -11.86 11.25
C ASP A 242 -12.50 -12.45 10.29
N PHE A 243 -11.59 -11.59 9.89
CA PHE A 243 -10.41 -11.95 9.13
C PHE A 243 -9.15 -11.50 9.89
N VAL A 244 -8.36 -12.46 10.36
CA VAL A 244 -7.15 -12.22 11.14
C VAL A 244 -5.93 -12.44 10.27
N PHE A 245 -5.12 -11.39 10.09
CA PHE A 245 -3.85 -11.46 9.38
C PHE A 245 -2.74 -12.08 10.24
N PRO A 246 -1.65 -12.57 9.62
CA PRO A 246 -0.53 -13.16 10.36
C PRO A 246 0.14 -12.21 11.36
N ASP A 247 0.11 -10.90 11.12
CA ASP A 247 0.63 -9.87 12.02
C ASP A 247 -0.32 -9.51 13.17
N GLY A 248 -1.49 -10.19 13.25
CA GLY A 248 -2.53 -9.97 14.25
C GLY A 248 -3.51 -8.85 13.91
N MET A 249 -3.41 -8.24 12.71
CA MET A 249 -4.45 -7.36 12.22
C MET A 249 -5.76 -8.13 12.07
N THR A 250 -6.88 -7.54 12.49
CA THR A 250 -8.20 -8.12 12.30
C THR A 250 -9.09 -7.14 11.56
N LEU A 251 -9.65 -7.60 10.46
CA LEU A 251 -10.77 -6.94 9.79
C LEU A 251 -12.04 -7.68 10.18
N ARG A 252 -13.02 -6.93 10.67
CA ARG A 252 -14.34 -7.44 10.98
C ARG A 252 -15.34 -6.92 9.97
N PHE A 253 -15.84 -7.80 9.12
CA PHE A 253 -16.87 -7.46 8.16
C PHE A 253 -18.21 -7.37 8.86
N VAL A 254 -18.82 -6.20 8.79
CA VAL A 254 -20.05 -5.85 9.53
C VAL A 254 -21.13 -5.32 8.59
N ASP A 255 -22.40 -5.53 8.99
CA ASP A 255 -23.53 -4.92 8.28
C ASP A 255 -23.67 -3.43 8.64
N LYS A 256 -23.38 -3.09 9.90
CA LYS A 256 -23.45 -1.72 10.42
C LYS A 256 -22.17 -1.38 11.17
N LEU A 257 -21.69 -0.16 10.98
CA LEU A 257 -20.53 0.32 11.72
C LEU A 257 -20.86 0.37 13.23
N PRO A 258 -20.06 -0.26 14.10
CA PRO A 258 -20.25 -0.17 15.54
C PRO A 258 -19.97 1.25 16.05
N ALA A 259 -20.65 1.63 17.14
CA ALA A 259 -20.47 2.96 17.75
C ALA A 259 -19.03 3.19 18.25
N GLN A 260 -18.40 2.11 18.74
CA GLN A 260 -17.02 2.11 19.18
C GLN A 260 -16.23 1.04 18.41
N LEU A 261 -14.93 1.26 18.22
CA LEU A 261 -14.09 0.25 17.61
C LEU A 261 -14.00 -0.97 18.53
N PRO A 262 -14.31 -2.16 18.03
CA PRO A 262 -14.13 -3.39 18.78
C PRO A 262 -12.64 -3.69 19.01
N SER A 263 -12.36 -4.55 19.96
CA SER A 263 -11.02 -5.09 20.19
C SER A 263 -11.09 -6.57 20.51
N ILE A 264 -10.05 -7.31 20.08
CA ILE A 264 -9.84 -8.71 20.46
C ILE A 264 -8.49 -8.77 21.18
N ASP A 265 -8.50 -9.29 22.41
CA ASP A 265 -7.31 -9.34 23.26
C ASP A 265 -6.60 -7.98 23.38
N GLY A 266 -7.42 -6.93 23.49
CA GLY A 266 -6.95 -5.56 23.54
C GLY A 266 -6.32 -5.03 22.23
N LYS A 267 -6.35 -5.75 21.12
CA LYS A 267 -5.92 -5.27 19.78
C LYS A 267 -7.11 -4.66 19.05
N PRO A 268 -6.95 -3.51 18.40
CA PRO A 268 -8.03 -2.89 17.65
C PRO A 268 -8.44 -3.78 16.48
N VAL A 269 -9.75 -3.89 16.30
CA VAL A 269 -10.38 -4.55 15.15
C VAL A 269 -10.95 -3.47 14.24
N ILE A 270 -10.63 -3.52 12.96
CA ILE A 270 -11.10 -2.54 11.98
C ILE A 270 -12.41 -3.03 11.38
N PRO A 271 -13.52 -2.33 11.61
CA PRO A 271 -14.80 -2.68 11.01
C PRO A 271 -14.80 -2.33 9.52
N VAL A 272 -15.22 -3.28 8.69
CA VAL A 272 -15.25 -3.19 7.23
C VAL A 272 -16.68 -3.44 6.74
N PRO A 273 -17.25 -2.63 5.84
CA PRO A 273 -18.54 -2.94 5.23
C PRO A 273 -18.49 -4.29 4.52
N LYS A 274 -19.46 -5.18 4.78
CA LYS A 274 -19.53 -6.52 4.16
C LYS A 274 -19.48 -6.49 2.64
N ARG A 275 -20.04 -5.46 2.00
CA ARG A 275 -19.95 -5.29 0.54
C ARG A 275 -18.52 -5.29 0.03
N LEU A 276 -17.55 -4.81 0.83
CA LEU A 276 -16.14 -4.81 0.46
C LEU A 276 -15.50 -6.20 0.49
N LEU A 277 -16.18 -7.21 1.03
CA LEU A 277 -15.68 -8.58 0.94
C LEU A 277 -15.48 -9.02 -0.50
N HIS A 278 -16.34 -8.60 -1.41
CA HIS A 278 -16.19 -8.85 -2.84
C HIS A 278 -14.89 -8.26 -3.41
N HIS A 279 -14.51 -7.07 -2.97
CA HIS A 279 -13.24 -6.45 -3.35
C HIS A 279 -12.03 -7.27 -2.89
N PHE A 280 -12.00 -7.68 -1.63
CA PHE A 280 -10.89 -8.49 -1.11
C PHE A 280 -10.84 -9.88 -1.75
N ALA A 281 -11.98 -10.47 -2.05
CA ALA A 281 -12.08 -11.77 -2.69
C ALA A 281 -11.50 -11.81 -4.11
N VAL A 282 -11.48 -10.67 -4.83
CA VAL A 282 -10.89 -10.56 -6.17
C VAL A 282 -9.42 -10.98 -6.18
N TYR A 283 -8.70 -10.75 -5.09
CA TYR A 283 -7.26 -11.02 -5.00
C TYR A 283 -6.92 -12.40 -4.45
N LEU A 284 -7.90 -13.17 -4.00
CA LEU A 284 -7.66 -14.46 -3.41
C LEU A 284 -7.36 -15.52 -4.48
N ARG A 285 -6.22 -16.16 -4.33
CA ARG A 285 -5.84 -17.31 -5.16
C ARG A 285 -6.21 -18.62 -4.43
N PRO A 286 -6.69 -19.65 -5.17
CA PRO A 286 -7.12 -20.90 -4.57
C PRO A 286 -6.03 -21.66 -3.79
N ASP A 287 -4.79 -21.51 -4.20
CA ASP A 287 -3.62 -22.21 -3.68
C ASP A 287 -2.90 -21.46 -2.55
N GLU A 288 -3.28 -20.23 -2.27
CA GLU A 288 -2.64 -19.39 -1.25
C GLU A 288 -3.14 -19.73 0.17
N ALA A 289 -2.24 -19.70 1.14
CA ALA A 289 -2.55 -19.97 2.55
C ALA A 289 -3.60 -19.01 3.10
N LEU A 290 -3.57 -17.75 2.66
CA LEU A 290 -4.53 -16.72 3.01
C LEU A 290 -5.92 -17.03 2.45
N SER A 291 -6.00 -17.42 1.17
CA SER A 291 -7.24 -17.85 0.54
C SER A 291 -7.85 -19.06 1.23
N LYS A 292 -7.02 -20.02 1.65
CA LYS A 292 -7.46 -21.20 2.41
C LYS A 292 -8.04 -20.80 3.78
N LYS A 293 -7.39 -19.87 4.50
CA LYS A 293 -7.89 -19.36 5.78
C LYS A 293 -9.21 -18.62 5.63
N LEU A 294 -9.34 -17.74 4.63
CA LEU A 294 -10.59 -17.06 4.33
C LEU A 294 -11.71 -18.05 4.02
N ARG A 295 -11.45 -19.05 3.15
CA ARG A 295 -12.43 -20.07 2.82
C ARG A 295 -12.84 -20.89 4.02
N ALA A 296 -11.92 -21.23 4.92
CA ALA A 296 -12.23 -21.93 6.16
C ALA A 296 -13.09 -21.10 7.11
N SER A 297 -12.97 -19.77 7.06
CA SER A 297 -13.78 -18.83 7.87
C SER A 297 -15.17 -18.59 7.28
N PHE A 298 -15.42 -18.95 6.02
CA PHE A 298 -16.71 -18.81 5.34
C PHE A 298 -17.41 -20.16 5.25
N LYS A 299 -18.72 -20.15 5.53
CA LYS A 299 -19.58 -21.30 5.23
C LYS A 299 -19.64 -21.50 3.69
N PRO A 300 -19.89 -22.74 3.21
CA PRO A 300 -19.90 -23.05 1.76
C PRO A 300 -20.76 -22.11 0.90
N SER A 301 -21.84 -21.55 1.44
CA SER A 301 -22.70 -20.57 0.76
C SER A 301 -22.00 -19.24 0.45
N ALA A 302 -20.97 -18.88 1.21
CA ALA A 302 -20.20 -17.66 0.96
C ALA A 302 -19.12 -17.86 -0.12
N GLU A 303 -18.69 -19.10 -0.38
CA GLU A 303 -17.73 -19.38 -1.47
C GLU A 303 -18.27 -19.00 -2.84
N ASN A 304 -19.57 -19.18 -3.08
CA ASN A 304 -20.20 -18.77 -4.33
C ASN A 304 -20.19 -17.25 -4.48
N LEU A 305 -20.43 -16.50 -3.40
CA LEU A 305 -20.38 -15.04 -3.40
C LEU A 305 -18.96 -14.52 -3.66
N LEU A 306 -17.94 -15.23 -3.19
CA LEU A 306 -16.54 -14.90 -3.48
C LEU A 306 -16.18 -15.18 -4.95
N ARG A 307 -16.90 -16.08 -5.63
CA ARG A 307 -16.71 -16.41 -7.03
C ARG A 307 -17.53 -15.52 -7.96
N GLU A 308 -18.70 -15.07 -7.54
CA GLU A 308 -19.56 -14.17 -8.29
C GLU A 308 -19.04 -12.74 -8.22
N ARG A 309 -18.12 -12.43 -9.13
CA ARG A 309 -17.44 -11.13 -9.23
C ARG A 309 -18.27 -10.11 -10.00
N ASN A 310 -19.52 -9.97 -9.68
CA ASN A 310 -20.48 -9.10 -10.39
C ASN A 310 -20.36 -7.65 -9.91
N PHE A 311 -19.20 -7.04 -10.14
CA PHE A 311 -19.06 -5.60 -9.97
C PHE A 311 -19.74 -4.88 -11.13
N PRO A 312 -20.46 -3.77 -10.89
CA PRO A 312 -21.12 -3.03 -11.97
C PRO A 312 -20.14 -2.16 -12.78
N GLY A 313 -20.42 -2.07 -14.07
CA GLY A 313 -19.86 -1.07 -14.98
C GLY A 313 -18.33 -1.08 -15.12
N ALA A 314 -17.76 0.10 -15.32
CA ALA A 314 -16.32 0.30 -15.57
C ALA A 314 -15.42 -0.19 -14.44
N TYR A 315 -15.93 -0.23 -13.20
CA TYR A 315 -15.16 -0.74 -12.07
C TYR A 315 -14.91 -2.25 -12.16
N ALA A 316 -15.87 -2.99 -12.72
CA ALA A 316 -15.68 -4.44 -12.96
C ALA A 316 -14.54 -4.70 -13.95
N GLU A 317 -14.50 -3.95 -15.04
CA GLU A 317 -13.42 -4.07 -16.04
C GLU A 317 -12.07 -3.67 -15.46
N PHE A 318 -12.02 -2.57 -14.71
CA PHE A 318 -10.83 -2.13 -14.02
C PHE A 318 -10.26 -3.20 -13.06
N LEU A 319 -11.12 -3.78 -12.19
CA LEU A 319 -10.72 -4.83 -11.26
C LEU A 319 -10.28 -6.10 -11.97
N ALA A 320 -10.94 -6.48 -13.07
CA ALA A 320 -10.55 -7.64 -13.87
C ALA A 320 -9.14 -7.47 -14.47
N ARG A 321 -8.85 -6.30 -15.03
CA ARG A 321 -7.51 -5.97 -15.55
C ARG A 321 -6.46 -5.95 -14.43
N ARG A 322 -6.76 -5.29 -13.32
CA ARG A 322 -5.89 -5.23 -12.13
C ARG A 322 -5.55 -6.63 -11.62
N MET A 323 -6.55 -7.50 -11.52
CA MET A 323 -6.36 -8.89 -11.13
C MET A 323 -5.52 -9.69 -12.13
N SER A 324 -5.73 -9.47 -13.43
CA SER A 324 -4.93 -10.14 -14.47
C SER A 324 -3.44 -9.82 -14.32
N TYR A 325 -3.08 -8.54 -14.12
CA TYR A 325 -1.70 -8.14 -13.84
C TYR A 325 -1.18 -8.76 -12.55
N CYS A 326 -1.95 -8.70 -11.48
CA CYS A 326 -1.59 -9.29 -10.19
C CYS A 326 -1.24 -10.77 -10.31
N ASN A 327 -2.10 -11.54 -10.98
CA ASN A 327 -1.88 -12.98 -11.19
C ASN A 327 -0.63 -13.24 -12.05
N GLY A 328 -0.46 -12.49 -13.13
CA GLY A 328 0.72 -12.59 -13.99
C GLY A 328 2.02 -12.30 -13.24
N TRP A 329 2.02 -11.28 -12.38
CA TRP A 329 3.17 -10.96 -11.55
C TRP A 329 3.49 -12.06 -10.53
N PHE A 330 2.47 -12.62 -9.88
CA PHE A 330 2.68 -13.73 -8.95
C PHE A 330 3.31 -14.94 -9.61
N ASP A 331 2.78 -15.32 -10.76
CA ASP A 331 3.29 -16.45 -11.49
C ASP A 331 4.72 -16.23 -11.96
N PHE A 332 5.01 -15.01 -12.43
CA PHE A 332 6.36 -14.61 -12.78
C PHE A 332 7.31 -14.64 -11.58
N LEU A 333 6.94 -13.99 -10.48
CA LEU A 333 7.78 -13.91 -9.29
C LEU A 333 8.10 -15.26 -8.70
N LYS A 334 7.11 -16.15 -8.65
CA LYS A 334 7.30 -17.53 -8.22
C LYS A 334 8.29 -18.27 -9.14
N LYS A 335 8.13 -18.13 -10.46
CA LYS A 335 9.03 -18.72 -11.47
C LYS A 335 10.44 -18.16 -11.36
N ALA A 336 10.60 -16.86 -11.16
CA ALA A 336 11.89 -16.18 -11.05
C ALA A 336 12.56 -16.32 -9.66
N GLY A 337 11.92 -17.03 -8.72
CA GLY A 337 12.50 -17.35 -7.40
C GLY A 337 12.36 -16.25 -6.35
N PHE A 338 11.51 -15.25 -6.58
CA PHE A 338 11.20 -14.26 -5.57
C PHE A 338 10.28 -14.84 -4.49
N ARG A 339 10.65 -14.67 -3.22
CA ARG A 339 9.93 -15.24 -2.07
C ARG A 339 8.82 -14.34 -1.53
N TYR A 340 8.78 -13.09 -1.93
CA TYR A 340 7.89 -12.10 -1.36
C TYR A 340 6.98 -11.50 -2.41
N GLY A 341 5.70 -11.38 -2.06
CA GLY A 341 4.75 -10.57 -2.81
C GLY A 341 5.21 -9.12 -2.80
N LEU A 342 5.30 -8.53 -3.98
CA LEU A 342 5.99 -7.26 -4.21
C LEU A 342 5.14 -6.04 -3.96
N PHE A 343 3.88 -6.23 -3.60
CA PHE A 343 2.98 -5.12 -3.42
C PHE A 343 2.82 -4.77 -1.95
N LYS A 344 3.38 -3.63 -1.55
CA LYS A 344 3.05 -2.93 -0.31
C LYS A 344 1.55 -2.63 -0.17
N TYR A 345 0.78 -2.80 -1.23
CA TYR A 345 -0.57 -2.28 -1.36
C TYR A 345 -1.66 -3.34 -1.23
N GLY A 346 -1.29 -4.59 -1.20
CA GLY A 346 -2.22 -5.67 -0.97
C GLY A 346 -1.75 -6.50 0.21
N TRP A 347 -2.42 -6.41 1.34
CA TRP A 347 -2.16 -7.26 2.50
C TRP A 347 -2.26 -8.74 2.14
N TYR A 348 -3.01 -9.04 1.11
CA TYR A 348 -3.23 -10.35 0.53
C TYR A 348 -2.06 -10.81 -0.36
N LEU A 349 -1.16 -9.92 -0.74
CA LEU A 349 0.00 -10.21 -1.56
C LEU A 349 1.27 -10.47 -0.72
N ASN A 350 1.23 -10.13 0.58
CA ASN A 350 2.35 -10.29 1.52
C ASN A 350 2.11 -11.39 2.57
N ALA A 351 1.09 -12.22 2.39
CA ALA A 351 0.71 -13.27 3.35
C ALA A 351 1.28 -14.65 3.04
#